data_c33c5e93cb5bb04b6c93391acd59d6da
#
_entry.id   c33c5e93cb5bb04b6c93391acd59d6da
#
_cell.length_a   1.000
_cell.length_b   1.000
_cell.length_c   1.000
_cell.angle_alpha   90.00
_cell.angle_beta   90.00
_cell.angle_gamma   90.00
#
_symmetry.space_group_name_H-M   'P 1'
#
loop_
_entity.id
_entity.type
_entity.pdbx_description
1 polymer ?
#
loop_
_entity_poly.entity_id
_entity_poly.type
_entity_poly.pdbx_seq_one_letter_code
_entity_poly.pdbx_strand_id
1 'polypeptide(L)'
;MSVSYRPQVAAAFEVLAEGLAPFVDARMSEQYPGEDWILVASAKLGKRRDVLASLVDPHFQLEVINRWWGPAFAPVLSEELRPVITDLRTARNHWAHPDPDHPFDLDYALRVHRWAEEVLSAVGAPQADEVAGLAEELRWGSLRETARAAGRSESEVLLDELARLESEQEALQSQLEEARTAAQTAAGRSRAMSRQLAELQAQYAAVAGLRDDYVALQAQLDAERASREAEEQDSTELRERLARAAGATERLGAEADHLRRELERTREEMARLDPVQTEIGRRWIWLVAALILVLGVLIAFVGYSPP
;
A
#
# COMPACT_ATOMS: atom_id res chain seq x y z
N MET A 1 13.53 -31.43 2.25
CA MET A 1 13.86 -30.64 1.05
C MET A 1 12.91 -29.46 1.06
N SER A 2 13.39 -28.23 1.08
CA SER A 2 12.53 -27.05 0.97
C SER A 2 11.99 -26.97 -0.47
N VAL A 3 10.68 -26.74 -0.60
CA VAL A 3 10.04 -26.50 -1.90
C VAL A 3 10.58 -25.17 -2.45
N SER A 4 10.99 -25.19 -3.72
CA SER A 4 11.46 -23.97 -4.38
C SER A 4 10.37 -23.38 -5.29
N TYR A 5 9.99 -22.16 -5.04
CA TYR A 5 8.97 -21.41 -5.79
C TYR A 5 9.57 -20.54 -6.93
N ARG A 6 10.78 -20.87 -7.38
CA ARG A 6 11.45 -20.16 -8.49
C ARG A 6 10.63 -20.10 -9.78
N PRO A 7 9.90 -21.15 -10.21
CA PRO A 7 9.02 -21.08 -11.39
C PRO A 7 7.90 -20.05 -11.24
N GLN A 8 7.32 -19.92 -10.05
CA GLN A 8 6.24 -18.96 -9.77
C GLN A 8 6.78 -17.51 -9.81
N VAL A 9 7.98 -17.29 -9.30
CA VAL A 9 8.69 -16.00 -9.44
C VAL A 9 8.94 -15.68 -10.92
N ALA A 10 9.28 -16.68 -11.76
CA ALA A 10 9.42 -16.48 -13.20
C ALA A 10 8.10 -16.01 -13.84
N ALA A 11 6.99 -16.67 -13.52
CA ALA A 11 5.67 -16.29 -14.04
C ALA A 11 5.30 -14.83 -13.67
N ALA A 12 5.58 -14.42 -12.42
CA ALA A 12 5.37 -13.02 -12.02
C ALA A 12 6.20 -12.03 -12.85
N PHE A 13 7.45 -12.38 -13.20
CA PHE A 13 8.28 -11.53 -14.05
C PHE A 13 7.83 -11.50 -15.50
N GLU A 14 7.27 -12.57 -16.03
CA GLU A 14 6.70 -12.60 -17.38
C GLU A 14 5.51 -11.66 -17.49
N VAL A 15 4.58 -11.75 -16.56
CA VAL A 15 3.41 -10.86 -16.49
C VAL A 15 3.81 -9.40 -16.23
N LEU A 16 4.80 -9.18 -15.34
CA LEU A 16 5.35 -7.85 -15.09
C LEU A 16 5.93 -7.24 -16.38
N ALA A 17 6.72 -8.01 -17.14
CA ALA A 17 7.32 -7.54 -18.37
C ALA A 17 6.28 -7.18 -19.42
N GLU A 18 5.24 -7.98 -19.55
CA GLU A 18 4.14 -7.71 -20.48
C GLU A 18 3.41 -6.42 -20.12
N GLY A 19 3.06 -6.23 -18.84
CA GLY A 19 2.33 -5.06 -18.38
C GLY A 19 3.16 -3.78 -18.40
N LEU A 20 4.48 -3.86 -18.14
CA LEU A 20 5.37 -2.70 -18.17
C LEU A 20 5.76 -2.25 -19.56
N ALA A 21 5.81 -3.15 -20.55
CA ALA A 21 6.32 -2.85 -21.88
C ALA A 21 5.67 -1.61 -22.52
N PRO A 22 4.33 -1.49 -22.61
CA PRO A 22 3.71 -0.33 -23.24
C PRO A 22 3.93 0.96 -22.48
N PHE A 23 3.98 0.91 -21.15
CA PHE A 23 4.24 2.07 -20.31
C PHE A 23 5.68 2.59 -20.48
N VAL A 24 6.66 1.69 -20.41
CA VAL A 24 8.08 2.04 -20.57
C VAL A 24 8.33 2.57 -21.99
N ASP A 25 7.76 1.93 -22.99
CA ASP A 25 7.89 2.36 -24.39
C ASP A 25 7.34 3.77 -24.58
N ALA A 26 6.14 4.05 -24.11
CA ALA A 26 5.52 5.36 -24.21
C ALA A 26 6.37 6.45 -23.52
N ARG A 27 6.81 6.22 -22.27
CA ARG A 27 7.60 7.20 -21.50
C ARG A 27 8.98 7.46 -22.11
N MET A 28 9.64 6.41 -22.59
CA MET A 28 10.94 6.54 -23.20
C MET A 28 10.89 7.15 -24.61
N SER A 29 9.83 6.87 -25.36
CA SER A 29 9.58 7.53 -26.66
C SER A 29 9.32 9.03 -26.50
N GLU A 30 8.62 9.45 -25.44
CA GLU A 30 8.48 10.88 -25.10
C GLU A 30 9.81 11.52 -24.71
N GLN A 31 10.69 10.80 -24.02
CA GLN A 31 12.00 11.29 -23.62
C GLN A 31 13.01 11.39 -24.79
N TYR A 32 12.85 10.57 -25.84
CA TYR A 32 13.71 10.48 -27.00
C TYR A 32 12.92 10.55 -28.31
N PRO A 33 12.26 11.69 -28.60
CA PRO A 33 11.41 11.81 -29.77
C PRO A 33 12.22 11.68 -31.08
N GLY A 34 11.79 10.75 -31.92
CA GLY A 34 12.42 10.49 -33.23
C GLY A 34 13.70 9.65 -33.18
N GLU A 35 14.11 9.18 -32.01
CA GLU A 35 15.24 8.27 -31.81
C GLU A 35 14.75 6.85 -31.49
N ASP A 36 15.56 5.83 -31.84
CA ASP A 36 15.37 4.50 -31.29
C ASP A 36 15.87 4.49 -29.85
N TRP A 37 14.98 4.77 -28.92
CA TRP A 37 15.31 4.87 -27.51
C TRP A 37 15.88 3.57 -26.93
N ILE A 38 15.55 2.39 -27.48
CA ILE A 38 16.08 1.10 -27.04
C ILE A 38 17.58 1.05 -27.32
N LEU A 39 18.01 1.51 -28.48
CA LEU A 39 19.45 1.61 -28.81
C LEU A 39 20.16 2.63 -27.91
N VAL A 40 19.55 3.80 -27.68
CA VAL A 40 20.08 4.83 -26.79
C VAL A 40 20.22 4.32 -25.37
N ALA A 41 19.18 3.66 -24.84
CA ALA A 41 19.19 3.10 -23.50
C ALA A 41 20.21 1.96 -23.37
N SER A 42 20.27 1.07 -24.33
CA SER A 42 21.25 -0.03 -24.35
C SER A 42 22.69 0.47 -24.31
N ALA A 43 23.00 1.49 -25.10
CA ALA A 43 24.32 2.11 -25.10
C ALA A 43 24.67 2.77 -23.74
N LYS A 44 23.72 3.50 -23.15
CA LYS A 44 23.88 4.17 -21.83
C LYS A 44 23.98 3.19 -20.65
N LEU A 45 23.36 2.01 -20.77
CA LEU A 45 23.44 0.92 -19.81
C LEU A 45 24.66 0.02 -20.00
N GLY A 46 25.51 0.33 -21.00
CA GLY A 46 26.73 -0.44 -21.28
C GLY A 46 26.45 -1.85 -21.80
N LYS A 47 25.25 -2.10 -22.36
CA LYS A 47 24.92 -3.40 -22.97
C LYS A 47 25.80 -3.61 -24.21
N ARG A 48 26.27 -4.84 -24.43
CA ARG A 48 26.99 -5.20 -25.63
C ARG A 48 26.08 -5.04 -26.84
N ARG A 49 26.65 -4.59 -27.98
CA ARG A 49 25.89 -4.41 -29.24
C ARG A 49 25.29 -5.69 -29.81
N ASP A 50 25.83 -6.84 -29.42
CA ASP A 50 25.38 -8.16 -29.82
C ASP A 50 24.23 -8.72 -28.93
N VAL A 51 23.94 -8.07 -27.80
CA VAL A 51 22.81 -8.41 -26.93
C VAL A 51 21.70 -7.40 -27.21
N LEU A 52 20.71 -7.80 -28.01
CA LEU A 52 19.53 -6.99 -28.24
C LEU A 52 18.78 -6.83 -26.93
N ALA A 53 18.77 -5.62 -26.39
CA ALA A 53 17.89 -5.25 -25.31
C ALA A 53 16.43 -5.39 -25.79
N SER A 54 15.60 -6.01 -25.02
CA SER A 54 14.23 -6.30 -25.39
C SER A 54 13.26 -5.77 -24.35
N LEU A 55 12.17 -5.17 -24.81
CA LEU A 55 11.07 -4.74 -23.96
C LEU A 55 10.32 -5.90 -23.29
N VAL A 56 10.54 -7.12 -23.71
CA VAL A 56 10.01 -8.31 -23.01
C VAL A 56 10.91 -8.82 -21.90
N ASP A 57 12.11 -8.20 -21.69
CA ASP A 57 12.99 -8.55 -20.56
C ASP A 57 12.70 -7.64 -19.37
N PRO A 58 12.13 -8.15 -18.27
CA PRO A 58 11.85 -7.36 -17.07
C PRO A 58 13.11 -6.73 -16.47
N HIS A 59 14.27 -7.37 -16.62
CA HIS A 59 15.52 -6.77 -16.16
C HIS A 59 15.84 -5.47 -16.90
N PHE A 60 15.71 -5.46 -18.22
CA PHE A 60 15.94 -4.27 -19.02
C PHE A 60 14.95 -3.15 -18.67
N GLN A 61 13.66 -3.49 -18.56
CA GLN A 61 12.63 -2.50 -18.19
C GLN A 61 12.91 -1.86 -16.83
N LEU A 62 13.21 -2.67 -15.79
CA LEU A 62 13.49 -2.20 -14.44
C LEU A 62 14.80 -1.37 -14.38
N GLU A 63 15.82 -1.73 -15.17
CA GLU A 63 17.02 -0.91 -15.30
C GLU A 63 16.72 0.44 -15.95
N VAL A 64 15.91 0.46 -17.01
CA VAL A 64 15.50 1.69 -17.70
C VAL A 64 14.71 2.58 -16.74
N ILE A 65 13.71 2.06 -16.06
CA ILE A 65 12.92 2.84 -15.09
C ILE A 65 13.84 3.44 -14.01
N ASN A 66 14.71 2.65 -13.43
CA ASN A 66 15.62 3.12 -12.39
C ASN A 66 16.62 4.17 -12.91
N ARG A 67 17.18 3.99 -14.10
CA ARG A 67 18.17 4.89 -14.69
C ARG A 67 17.58 6.22 -15.12
N TRP A 68 16.37 6.21 -15.65
CA TRP A 68 15.65 7.40 -16.12
C TRP A 68 14.56 7.85 -15.16
N TRP A 69 14.65 7.45 -13.88
CA TRP A 69 13.65 7.80 -12.87
C TRP A 69 13.32 9.30 -12.92
N GLY A 70 14.30 10.18 -12.69
CA GLY A 70 14.07 11.62 -12.64
C GLY A 70 13.45 12.21 -13.92
N PRO A 71 14.05 12.02 -15.09
CA PRO A 71 13.55 12.69 -16.31
C PRO A 71 12.30 12.07 -16.91
N ALA A 72 12.07 10.75 -16.79
CA ALA A 72 10.99 10.08 -17.50
C ALA A 72 9.87 9.56 -16.59
N PHE A 73 10.19 9.09 -15.40
CA PHE A 73 9.23 8.33 -14.57
C PHE A 73 8.77 9.07 -13.32
N ALA A 74 9.60 9.83 -12.63
CA ALA A 74 9.21 10.62 -11.45
C ALA A 74 8.05 11.60 -11.69
N PRO A 75 7.83 12.18 -12.88
CA PRO A 75 6.66 13.03 -13.12
C PRO A 75 5.32 12.30 -13.08
N VAL A 76 5.31 10.97 -13.20
CA VAL A 76 4.09 10.15 -13.33
C VAL A 76 4.00 9.02 -12.31
N LEU A 77 5.10 8.69 -11.64
CA LEU A 77 5.15 7.67 -10.59
C LEU A 77 5.48 8.31 -9.24
N SER A 78 4.89 7.78 -8.18
CA SER A 78 5.22 8.17 -6.80
C SER A 78 6.64 7.77 -6.43
N GLU A 79 7.36 8.61 -5.68
CA GLU A 79 8.68 8.27 -5.11
C GLU A 79 8.65 7.02 -4.21
N GLU A 80 7.51 6.68 -3.66
CA GLU A 80 7.30 5.47 -2.85
C GLU A 80 7.49 4.17 -3.65
N LEU A 81 7.30 4.21 -4.98
CA LEU A 81 7.52 3.07 -5.87
C LEU A 81 8.99 2.79 -6.19
N ARG A 82 9.86 3.77 -5.99
CA ARG A 82 11.27 3.63 -6.34
C ARG A 82 11.99 2.51 -5.56
N PRO A 83 11.78 2.35 -4.25
CA PRO A 83 12.27 1.18 -3.52
C PRO A 83 11.72 -0.13 -4.09
N VAL A 84 10.42 -0.20 -4.38
CA VAL A 84 9.76 -1.41 -4.91
C VAL A 84 10.37 -1.85 -6.24
N ILE A 85 10.62 -0.90 -7.15
CA ILE A 85 11.29 -1.16 -8.43
C ILE A 85 12.73 -1.65 -8.22
N THR A 86 13.42 -1.12 -7.21
CA THR A 86 14.76 -1.56 -6.84
C THR A 86 14.75 -2.99 -6.30
N ASP A 87 13.77 -3.32 -5.46
CA ASP A 87 13.58 -4.65 -4.90
C ASP A 87 13.24 -5.67 -5.99
N LEU A 88 12.34 -5.33 -6.93
CA LEU A 88 12.04 -6.17 -8.10
C LEU A 88 13.28 -6.42 -8.96
N ARG A 89 14.10 -5.40 -9.19
CA ARG A 89 15.35 -5.56 -9.93
C ARG A 89 16.32 -6.51 -9.22
N THR A 90 16.41 -6.37 -7.89
CA THR A 90 17.23 -7.25 -7.04
C THR A 90 16.71 -8.68 -7.09
N ALA A 91 15.38 -8.85 -6.99
CA ALA A 91 14.73 -10.15 -7.08
C ALA A 91 14.94 -10.81 -8.45
N ARG A 92 14.89 -10.03 -9.53
CA ARG A 92 15.17 -10.53 -10.89
C ARG A 92 16.63 -10.96 -11.05
N ASN A 93 17.56 -10.23 -10.49
CA ASN A 93 18.97 -10.61 -10.51
C ASN A 93 19.20 -11.90 -9.71
N HIS A 94 18.62 -12.01 -8.54
CA HIS A 94 18.64 -13.23 -7.74
C HIS A 94 18.02 -14.41 -8.50
N TRP A 95 16.90 -14.21 -9.20
CA TRP A 95 16.29 -15.24 -10.03
C TRP A 95 17.23 -15.73 -11.14
N ALA A 96 17.96 -14.82 -11.80
CA ALA A 96 18.91 -15.15 -12.86
C ALA A 96 20.17 -15.86 -12.32
N HIS A 97 20.62 -15.46 -11.12
CA HIS A 97 21.82 -15.95 -10.45
C HIS A 97 21.45 -16.46 -9.05
N PRO A 98 20.83 -17.66 -8.95
CA PRO A 98 20.33 -18.16 -7.67
C PRO A 98 21.48 -18.37 -6.69
N ASP A 99 21.26 -17.88 -5.47
CA ASP A 99 22.14 -18.07 -4.33
C ASP A 99 21.58 -19.22 -3.47
N PRO A 100 22.38 -20.27 -3.18
CA PRO A 100 21.95 -21.36 -2.31
C PRO A 100 21.55 -20.91 -0.89
N ASP A 101 22.15 -19.82 -0.38
CA ASP A 101 21.86 -19.29 0.94
C ASP A 101 20.56 -18.50 1.01
N HIS A 102 20.00 -18.14 -0.15
CA HIS A 102 18.75 -17.39 -0.28
C HIS A 102 17.76 -18.17 -1.18
N PRO A 103 17.08 -19.19 -0.65
CA PRO A 103 16.14 -20.01 -1.42
C PRO A 103 14.90 -19.20 -1.82
N PHE A 104 14.30 -19.60 -2.94
CA PHE A 104 13.00 -19.07 -3.36
C PHE A 104 11.89 -19.75 -2.54
N ASP A 105 11.75 -19.34 -1.28
CA ASP A 105 10.67 -19.78 -0.41
C ASP A 105 9.33 -19.11 -0.76
N LEU A 106 8.27 -19.55 -0.09
CA LEU A 106 6.92 -19.03 -0.31
C LEU A 106 6.83 -17.52 -0.04
N ASP A 107 7.39 -17.08 1.09
CA ASP A 107 7.31 -15.66 1.50
C ASP A 107 8.04 -14.75 0.52
N TYR A 108 9.19 -15.20 0.01
CA TYR A 108 9.92 -14.47 -1.01
C TYR A 108 9.13 -14.41 -2.33
N ALA A 109 8.56 -15.52 -2.76
CA ALA A 109 7.74 -15.56 -3.97
C ALA A 109 6.51 -14.63 -3.85
N LEU A 110 5.79 -14.69 -2.74
CA LEU A 110 4.65 -13.82 -2.49
C LEU A 110 5.03 -12.33 -2.43
N ARG A 111 6.20 -11.98 -1.87
CA ARG A 111 6.71 -10.60 -1.91
C ARG A 111 6.96 -10.12 -3.34
N VAL A 112 7.57 -10.96 -4.18
CA VAL A 112 7.81 -10.60 -5.60
C VAL A 112 6.50 -10.35 -6.34
N HIS A 113 5.48 -11.20 -6.13
CA HIS A 113 4.16 -10.99 -6.73
C HIS A 113 3.52 -9.68 -6.26
N ARG A 114 3.56 -9.38 -4.96
CA ARG A 114 3.04 -8.13 -4.41
C ARG A 114 3.74 -6.90 -4.98
N TRP A 115 5.06 -6.91 -5.08
CA TRP A 115 5.82 -5.82 -5.69
C TRP A 115 5.47 -5.63 -7.17
N ALA A 116 5.29 -6.73 -7.91
CA ALA A 116 4.88 -6.69 -9.31
C ALA A 116 3.46 -6.12 -9.47
N GLU A 117 2.51 -6.57 -8.64
CA GLU A 117 1.14 -6.04 -8.59
C GLU A 117 1.14 -4.53 -8.28
N GLU A 118 1.91 -4.08 -7.28
CA GLU A 118 2.00 -2.68 -6.87
C GLU A 118 2.49 -1.79 -8.02
N VAL A 119 3.54 -2.21 -8.73
CA VAL A 119 4.09 -1.47 -9.87
C VAL A 119 3.11 -1.48 -11.04
N LEU A 120 2.52 -2.62 -11.38
CA LEU A 120 1.55 -2.74 -12.47
C LEU A 120 0.27 -1.93 -12.21
N SER A 121 -0.21 -1.92 -10.97
CA SER A 121 -1.35 -1.11 -10.54
C SER A 121 -1.04 0.39 -10.68
N ALA A 122 0.17 0.80 -10.30
CA ALA A 122 0.57 2.21 -10.38
C ALA A 122 0.72 2.72 -11.81
N VAL A 123 1.05 1.84 -12.78
CA VAL A 123 1.09 2.19 -14.20
C VAL A 123 -0.25 1.96 -14.92
N GLY A 124 -1.26 1.45 -14.21
CA GLY A 124 -2.59 1.17 -14.76
C GLY A 124 -2.62 -0.03 -15.71
N ALA A 125 -1.69 -0.96 -15.58
CA ALA A 125 -1.63 -2.15 -16.41
C ALA A 125 -2.66 -3.19 -15.96
N PRO A 126 -3.46 -3.77 -16.88
CA PRO A 126 -4.46 -4.79 -16.52
C PRO A 126 -3.85 -6.09 -15.98
N GLN A 127 -2.58 -6.33 -16.24
CA GLN A 127 -1.80 -7.45 -15.72
C GLN A 127 -1.64 -7.43 -14.20
N ALA A 128 -1.99 -6.33 -13.52
CA ALA A 128 -2.00 -6.28 -12.06
C ALA A 128 -2.93 -7.35 -11.46
N ASP A 129 -4.13 -7.52 -12.02
CA ASP A 129 -5.10 -8.53 -11.57
C ASP A 129 -4.58 -9.96 -11.83
N GLU A 130 -3.86 -10.16 -12.92
CA GLU A 130 -3.26 -11.46 -13.26
C GLU A 130 -2.18 -11.86 -12.25
N VAL A 131 -1.27 -10.93 -11.91
CA VAL A 131 -0.23 -11.18 -10.88
C VAL A 131 -0.87 -11.44 -9.51
N ALA A 132 -1.92 -10.71 -9.15
CA ALA A 132 -2.68 -10.96 -7.93
C ALA A 132 -3.28 -12.37 -7.92
N GLY A 133 -3.85 -12.82 -9.05
CA GLY A 133 -4.35 -14.18 -9.22
C GLY A 133 -3.27 -15.24 -9.04
N LEU A 134 -2.09 -15.05 -9.64
CA LEU A 134 -0.94 -15.94 -9.48
C LEU A 134 -0.47 -16.03 -8.01
N ALA A 135 -0.46 -14.91 -7.29
CA ALA A 135 -0.11 -14.89 -5.87
C ALA A 135 -1.08 -15.73 -5.03
N GLU A 136 -2.35 -15.69 -5.35
CA GLU A 136 -3.38 -16.46 -4.66
C GLU A 136 -3.30 -17.95 -4.99
N GLU A 137 -3.12 -18.30 -6.25
CA GLU A 137 -2.89 -19.71 -6.64
C GLU A 137 -1.68 -20.31 -5.93
N LEU A 138 -0.60 -19.51 -5.80
CA LEU A 138 0.59 -19.88 -5.07
C LEU A 138 0.30 -20.14 -3.59
N ARG A 139 -0.44 -19.24 -2.94
CA ARG A 139 -0.83 -19.37 -1.54
C ARG A 139 -1.67 -20.62 -1.30
N TRP A 140 -2.71 -20.80 -2.14
CA TRP A 140 -3.59 -21.97 -2.05
C TRP A 140 -2.87 -23.29 -2.35
N GLY A 141 -1.97 -23.29 -3.32
CA GLY A 141 -1.12 -24.44 -3.62
C GLY A 141 -0.28 -24.86 -2.42
N SER A 142 0.37 -23.88 -1.76
CA SER A 142 1.18 -24.12 -0.57
C SER A 142 0.37 -24.62 0.63
N LEU A 143 -0.81 -24.07 0.87
CA LEU A 143 -1.71 -24.51 1.93
C LEU A 143 -2.14 -25.98 1.72
N ARG A 144 -2.52 -26.34 0.49
CA ARG A 144 -2.86 -27.73 0.14
C ARG A 144 -1.69 -28.69 0.32
N GLU A 145 -0.49 -28.28 -0.07
CA GLU A 145 0.71 -29.09 0.11
C GLU A 145 1.05 -29.30 1.59
N THR A 146 0.93 -28.23 2.40
CA THR A 146 1.12 -28.29 3.85
C THR A 146 0.09 -29.20 4.51
N ALA A 147 -1.19 -29.12 4.09
CA ALA A 147 -2.25 -30.00 4.56
C ALA A 147 -1.92 -31.47 4.31
N ARG A 148 -1.52 -31.80 3.07
CA ARG A 148 -1.14 -33.17 2.68
C ARG A 148 0.07 -33.67 3.47
N ALA A 149 1.10 -32.84 3.62
CA ALA A 149 2.31 -33.21 4.36
C ALA A 149 2.04 -33.46 5.85
N ALA A 150 1.08 -32.72 6.43
CA ALA A 150 0.66 -32.86 7.83
C ALA A 150 -0.35 -34.01 8.04
N GLY A 151 -0.81 -34.68 7.00
CA GLY A 151 -1.88 -35.68 7.08
C GLY A 151 -3.21 -35.10 7.56
N ARG A 152 -3.39 -33.79 7.43
CA ARG A 152 -4.60 -33.04 7.76
C ARG A 152 -5.50 -32.93 6.54
N SER A 153 -6.79 -32.81 6.76
CA SER A 153 -7.71 -32.49 5.68
C SER A 153 -7.46 -31.03 5.19
N GLU A 154 -7.66 -30.79 3.91
CA GLU A 154 -7.58 -29.42 3.36
C GLU A 154 -8.51 -28.48 4.12
N SER A 155 -9.68 -28.96 4.54
CA SER A 155 -10.66 -28.21 5.34
C SER A 155 -10.09 -27.73 6.69
N GLU A 156 -9.34 -28.56 7.40
CA GLU A 156 -8.74 -28.17 8.68
C GLU A 156 -7.70 -27.07 8.53
N VAL A 157 -6.86 -27.14 7.49
CA VAL A 157 -5.85 -26.12 7.24
C VAL A 157 -6.48 -24.82 6.76
N LEU A 158 -7.54 -24.90 5.97
CA LEU A 158 -8.31 -23.72 5.56
C LEU A 158 -9.02 -23.06 6.73
N LEU A 159 -9.55 -23.83 7.68
CA LEU A 159 -10.16 -23.29 8.89
C LEU A 159 -9.14 -22.60 9.79
N ASP A 160 -7.93 -23.16 9.93
CA ASP A 160 -6.85 -22.49 10.68
C ASP A 160 -6.43 -21.19 10.01
N GLU A 161 -6.31 -21.16 8.69
CA GLU A 161 -5.97 -19.91 7.96
C GLU A 161 -7.08 -18.87 8.06
N LEU A 162 -8.33 -19.29 8.00
CA LEU A 162 -9.47 -18.40 8.25
C LEU A 162 -9.42 -17.81 9.65
N ALA A 163 -9.18 -18.62 10.67
CA ALA A 163 -9.05 -18.15 12.05
C ALA A 163 -7.88 -17.17 12.22
N ARG A 164 -6.77 -17.40 11.53
CA ARG A 164 -5.62 -16.47 11.51
C ARG A 164 -6.00 -15.12 10.87
N LEU A 165 -6.62 -15.17 9.69
CA LEU A 165 -7.06 -13.97 8.98
C LEU A 165 -8.11 -13.16 9.78
N GLU A 166 -9.00 -13.84 10.49
CA GLU A 166 -9.95 -13.19 11.40
C GLU A 166 -9.25 -12.49 12.56
N SER A 167 -8.28 -13.14 13.18
CA SER A 167 -7.49 -12.54 14.26
C SER A 167 -6.71 -11.30 13.79
N GLU A 168 -6.11 -11.37 12.59
CA GLU A 168 -5.45 -10.23 11.96
C GLU A 168 -6.44 -9.09 11.67
N GLN A 169 -7.63 -9.43 11.23
CA GLN A 169 -8.71 -8.49 10.96
C GLN A 169 -9.21 -7.80 12.24
N GLU A 170 -9.41 -8.53 13.33
CA GLU A 170 -9.77 -7.96 14.64
C GLU A 170 -8.67 -7.02 15.16
N ALA A 171 -7.41 -7.39 14.99
CA ALA A 171 -6.28 -6.54 15.37
C ALA A 171 -6.24 -5.22 14.57
N LEU A 172 -6.47 -5.29 13.27
CA LEU A 172 -6.55 -4.12 12.39
C LEU A 172 -7.73 -3.22 12.74
N GLN A 173 -8.88 -3.80 13.07
CA GLN A 173 -10.04 -3.04 13.54
C GLN A 173 -9.77 -2.31 14.86
N SER A 174 -9.09 -2.98 15.81
CA SER A 174 -8.68 -2.37 17.07
C SER A 174 -7.77 -1.16 16.84
N GLN A 175 -6.77 -1.30 15.96
CA GLN A 175 -5.87 -0.20 15.59
C GLN A 175 -6.62 0.98 14.92
N LEU A 176 -7.60 0.69 14.08
CA LEU A 176 -8.45 1.69 13.45
C LEU A 176 -9.28 2.48 14.48
N GLU A 177 -9.85 1.80 15.46
CA GLU A 177 -10.63 2.43 16.53
C GLU A 177 -9.72 3.27 17.46
N GLU A 178 -8.52 2.80 17.78
CA GLU A 178 -7.53 3.57 18.55
C GLU A 178 -7.11 4.83 17.81
N ALA A 179 -6.78 4.73 16.53
CA ALA A 179 -6.43 5.87 15.68
C ALA A 179 -7.57 6.89 15.58
N ARG A 180 -8.81 6.41 15.42
CA ARG A 180 -10.02 7.26 15.40
C ARG A 180 -10.23 7.99 16.71
N THR A 181 -10.07 7.29 17.85
CA THR A 181 -10.22 7.87 19.18
C THR A 181 -9.15 8.95 19.43
N ALA A 182 -7.91 8.69 19.03
CA ALA A 182 -6.82 9.66 19.10
C ALA A 182 -7.11 10.90 18.23
N ALA A 183 -7.60 10.72 17.01
CA ALA A 183 -7.99 11.81 16.11
C ALA A 183 -9.14 12.66 16.68
N GLN A 184 -10.16 12.01 17.24
CA GLN A 184 -11.29 12.71 17.90
C GLN A 184 -10.82 13.51 19.12
N THR A 185 -9.92 12.95 19.93
CA THR A 185 -9.34 13.62 21.09
C THR A 185 -8.52 14.85 20.68
N ALA A 186 -7.72 14.73 19.63
CA ALA A 186 -6.93 15.83 19.07
C ALA A 186 -7.84 16.97 18.53
N ALA A 187 -8.91 16.60 17.80
CA ALA A 187 -9.90 17.55 17.31
C ALA A 187 -10.67 18.24 18.47
N GLY A 188 -10.96 17.50 19.55
CA GLY A 188 -11.58 18.04 20.77
C GLY A 188 -10.69 19.08 21.46
N ARG A 189 -9.40 18.81 21.60
CA ARG A 189 -8.41 19.75 22.17
C ARG A 189 -8.28 21.02 21.33
N SER A 190 -8.21 20.88 20.02
CA SER A 190 -8.16 22.04 19.09
C SER A 190 -9.40 22.94 19.22
N ARG A 191 -10.62 22.36 19.32
CA ARG A 191 -11.85 23.14 19.53
C ARG A 191 -11.91 23.83 20.91
N ALA A 192 -11.43 23.18 21.96
CA ALA A 192 -11.37 23.77 23.31
C ALA A 192 -10.43 24.97 23.33
N MET A 193 -9.28 24.86 22.69
CA MET A 193 -8.27 25.93 22.57
C MET A 193 -8.78 27.11 21.73
N SER A 194 -9.50 26.84 20.64
CA SER A 194 -10.16 27.90 19.85
C SER A 194 -11.23 28.67 20.62
N ARG A 195 -11.98 28.00 21.52
CA ARG A 195 -12.95 28.67 22.40
C ARG A 195 -12.28 29.53 23.45
N GLN A 196 -11.19 29.06 24.08
CA GLN A 196 -10.43 29.85 25.04
C GLN A 196 -9.81 31.10 24.39
N LEU A 197 -9.30 30.97 23.16
CA LEU A 197 -8.81 32.12 22.38
C LEU A 197 -9.90 33.15 22.07
N ALA A 198 -11.10 32.70 21.69
CA ALA A 198 -12.24 33.58 21.41
C ALA A 198 -12.73 34.33 22.69
N GLU A 199 -12.70 33.64 23.83
CA GLU A 199 -13.07 34.21 25.11
C GLU A 199 -12.05 35.27 25.60
N LEU A 200 -10.73 34.98 25.43
CA LEU A 200 -9.66 35.93 25.69
C LEU A 200 -9.77 37.19 24.80
N GLN A 201 -10.04 37.02 23.52
CA GLN A 201 -10.24 38.15 22.60
C GLN A 201 -11.43 39.03 22.99
N ALA A 202 -12.51 38.44 23.46
CA ALA A 202 -13.69 39.18 23.92
C ALA A 202 -13.40 40.00 25.21
N GLN A 203 -12.61 39.43 26.13
CA GLN A 203 -12.20 40.14 27.37
C GLN A 203 -11.30 41.35 27.06
N TYR A 204 -10.39 41.23 26.11
CA TYR A 204 -9.52 42.36 25.71
C TYR A 204 -10.28 43.49 24.96
N ALA A 205 -11.29 43.16 24.18
CA ALA A 205 -12.13 44.14 23.51
C ALA A 205 -12.92 45.05 24.51
N ALA A 206 -13.20 44.52 25.71
CA ALA A 206 -13.92 45.24 26.76
C ALA A 206 -13.07 46.28 27.53
N VAL A 207 -11.74 46.17 27.45
CA VAL A 207 -10.80 47.01 28.20
C VAL A 207 -10.20 48.16 27.39
N ALA A 208 -10.58 48.29 26.12
CA ALA A 208 -10.08 49.29 25.17
C ALA A 208 -10.57 50.72 25.51
N GLY A 209 -9.88 51.38 26.42
CA GLY A 209 -10.21 52.77 26.76
C GLY A 209 -9.09 53.59 27.43
N LEU A 210 -8.01 53.00 27.81
CA LEU A 210 -6.94 53.70 28.52
C LEU A 210 -5.60 53.62 27.77
N ARG A 211 -4.98 54.79 27.56
CA ARG A 211 -3.77 54.96 26.75
C ARG A 211 -2.55 54.19 27.31
N ASP A 212 -2.51 54.04 28.63
CA ASP A 212 -1.40 53.33 29.30
C ASP A 212 -1.55 51.81 29.20
N ASP A 213 -2.78 51.27 29.04
CA ASP A 213 -3.06 49.88 28.83
C ASP A 213 -2.78 49.44 27.37
N TYR A 214 -2.74 50.39 26.42
CA TYR A 214 -2.50 50.11 25.02
C TYR A 214 -1.11 49.49 24.77
N VAL A 215 -0.07 49.93 25.48
CA VAL A 215 1.29 49.42 25.36
C VAL A 215 1.37 48.00 26.00
N ALA A 216 0.68 47.80 27.13
CA ALA A 216 0.58 46.48 27.76
C ALA A 216 -0.26 45.52 26.91
N LEU A 217 -1.35 46.02 26.29
CA LEU A 217 -2.20 45.27 25.36
C LEU A 217 -1.44 44.89 24.08
N GLN A 218 -0.61 45.80 23.57
CA GLN A 218 0.21 45.54 22.40
C GLN A 218 1.28 44.46 22.66
N ALA A 219 1.92 44.51 23.85
CA ALA A 219 2.85 43.47 24.28
C ALA A 219 2.14 42.11 24.50
N GLN A 220 0.90 42.13 25.01
CA GLN A 220 0.08 40.92 25.18
C GLN A 220 -0.42 40.38 23.84
N LEU A 221 -0.77 41.26 22.89
CA LEU A 221 -1.12 40.86 21.52
C LEU A 221 0.05 40.20 20.77
N ASP A 222 1.26 40.70 20.97
CA ASP A 222 2.46 40.14 20.37
C ASP A 222 2.83 38.77 21.00
N ALA A 223 2.61 38.63 22.34
CA ALA A 223 2.76 37.31 23.00
C ALA A 223 1.70 36.31 22.53
N GLU A 224 0.46 36.75 22.28
CA GLU A 224 -0.61 35.89 21.74
C GLU A 224 -0.36 35.48 20.27
N ARG A 225 0.21 36.41 19.46
CA ARG A 225 0.63 36.04 18.10
C ARG A 225 1.73 34.98 18.08
N ALA A 226 2.71 35.12 18.98
CA ALA A 226 3.76 34.08 19.12
C ALA A 226 3.20 32.75 19.60
N SER A 227 2.18 32.76 20.47
CA SER A 227 1.46 31.54 20.86
C SER A 227 0.70 30.94 19.70
N ARG A 228 0.07 31.75 18.85
CA ARG A 228 -0.61 31.27 17.63
C ARG A 228 0.36 30.73 16.60
N GLU A 229 1.51 31.37 16.43
CA GLU A 229 2.57 30.88 15.56
C GLU A 229 3.09 29.53 16.06
N ALA A 230 3.23 29.37 17.39
CA ALA A 230 3.58 28.09 18.00
C ALA A 230 2.44 27.04 17.85
N GLU A 231 1.17 27.47 18.04
CA GLU A 231 -0.01 26.62 17.82
C GLU A 231 -0.22 26.28 16.33
N GLU A 232 0.09 27.21 15.42
CA GLU A 232 0.09 26.92 13.98
C GLU A 232 1.17 25.89 13.62
N GLN A 233 2.34 25.98 14.26
CA GLN A 233 3.38 24.97 14.15
C GLN A 233 2.90 23.62 14.71
N ASP A 234 2.29 23.63 15.92
CA ASP A 234 1.71 22.43 16.51
C ASP A 234 0.51 21.88 15.70
N SER A 235 -0.36 22.77 15.19
CA SER A 235 -1.48 22.35 14.34
C SER A 235 -1.00 21.82 12.98
N THR A 236 0.12 22.33 12.47
CA THR A 236 0.77 21.81 11.26
C THR A 236 1.37 20.42 11.55
N GLU A 237 1.99 20.26 12.71
CA GLU A 237 2.50 18.96 13.16
C GLU A 237 1.36 17.95 13.39
N LEU A 238 0.24 18.39 13.97
CA LEU A 238 -0.97 17.58 14.13
C LEU A 238 -1.62 17.20 12.79
N ARG A 239 -1.65 18.14 11.83
CA ARG A 239 -2.13 17.86 10.46
C ARG A 239 -1.22 16.87 9.75
N GLU A 240 0.09 16.98 9.93
CA GLU A 240 1.04 16.00 9.39
C GLU A 240 0.91 14.63 10.07
N ARG A 241 0.63 14.61 11.39
CA ARG A 241 0.34 13.35 12.11
C ARG A 241 -0.98 12.73 11.66
N LEU A 242 -2.00 13.55 11.44
CA LEU A 242 -3.30 13.13 10.90
C LEU A 242 -3.18 12.63 9.45
N ALA A 243 -2.42 13.33 8.61
CA ALA A 243 -2.16 12.88 7.25
C ALA A 243 -1.37 11.54 7.21
N ARG A 244 -0.39 11.39 8.13
CA ARG A 244 0.33 10.11 8.30
C ARG A 244 -0.58 9.00 8.83
N ALA A 245 -1.47 9.30 9.78
CA ALA A 245 -2.46 8.36 10.29
C ALA A 245 -3.52 8.01 9.23
N ALA A 246 -3.99 8.98 8.45
CA ALA A 246 -4.90 8.74 7.33
C ALA A 246 -4.25 7.86 6.23
N GLY A 247 -2.99 8.13 5.89
CA GLY A 247 -2.24 7.28 4.98
C GLY A 247 -1.97 5.87 5.54
N ALA A 248 -1.83 5.73 6.85
CA ALA A 248 -1.73 4.42 7.50
C ALA A 248 -3.08 3.68 7.48
N THR A 249 -4.20 4.38 7.69
CA THR A 249 -5.55 3.79 7.61
C THR A 249 -5.93 3.40 6.19
N GLU A 250 -5.51 4.16 5.17
CA GLU A 250 -5.70 3.77 3.76
C GLU A 250 -4.90 2.50 3.42
N ARG A 251 -3.64 2.40 3.88
CA ARG A 251 -2.83 1.17 3.68
C ARG A 251 -3.46 -0.02 4.39
N LEU A 252 -3.89 0.16 5.64
CA LEU A 252 -4.58 -0.88 6.40
C LEU A 252 -5.93 -1.25 5.76
N GLY A 253 -6.64 -0.28 5.20
CA GLY A 253 -7.86 -0.51 4.42
C GLY A 253 -7.60 -1.32 3.16
N ALA A 254 -6.55 -0.98 2.40
CA ALA A 254 -6.14 -1.73 1.21
C ALA A 254 -5.69 -3.16 1.54
N GLU A 255 -4.99 -3.34 2.67
CA GLU A 255 -4.56 -4.65 3.17
C GLU A 255 -5.77 -5.47 3.67
N ALA A 256 -6.70 -4.84 4.36
CA ALA A 256 -7.97 -5.47 4.76
C ALA A 256 -8.82 -5.86 3.53
N ASP A 257 -8.87 -5.03 2.49
CA ASP A 257 -9.55 -5.36 1.24
C ASP A 257 -8.82 -6.47 0.44
N HIS A 258 -7.49 -6.55 0.56
CA HIS A 258 -6.72 -7.65 0.01
C HIS A 258 -7.07 -8.97 0.74
N LEU A 259 -6.98 -8.96 2.06
CA LEU A 259 -7.31 -10.11 2.92
C LEU A 259 -8.78 -10.57 2.73
N ARG A 260 -9.68 -9.61 2.51
CA ARG A 260 -11.10 -9.88 2.23
C ARG A 260 -11.29 -10.61 0.90
N ARG A 261 -10.61 -10.17 -0.16
CA ARG A 261 -10.64 -10.87 -1.46
C ARG A 261 -10.06 -12.27 -1.36
N GLU A 262 -9.00 -12.46 -0.57
CA GLU A 262 -8.45 -13.78 -0.27
C GLU A 262 -9.45 -14.68 0.46
N LEU A 263 -10.13 -14.14 1.47
CA LEU A 263 -11.20 -14.84 2.20
C LEU A 263 -12.36 -15.27 1.29
N GLU A 264 -12.82 -14.39 0.41
CA GLU A 264 -13.89 -14.69 -0.55
C GLU A 264 -13.50 -15.82 -1.51
N ARG A 265 -12.25 -15.82 -2.00
CA ARG A 265 -11.75 -16.86 -2.89
C ARG A 265 -11.55 -18.20 -2.18
N THR A 266 -11.01 -18.18 -0.96
CA THR A 266 -10.94 -19.36 -0.09
C THR A 266 -12.31 -20.00 0.07
N ARG A 267 -13.30 -19.17 0.27
CA ARG A 267 -14.68 -19.59 0.46
C ARG A 267 -15.27 -20.18 -0.81
N GLU A 268 -15.03 -19.59 -1.98
CA GLU A 268 -15.47 -20.15 -3.26
C GLU A 268 -14.81 -21.49 -3.57
N GLU A 269 -13.53 -21.65 -3.22
CA GLU A 269 -12.84 -22.92 -3.35
C GLU A 269 -13.36 -23.98 -2.38
N MET A 270 -13.61 -23.62 -1.11
CA MET A 270 -14.25 -24.52 -0.16
C MET A 270 -15.65 -24.93 -0.60
N ALA A 271 -16.42 -24.03 -1.17
CA ALA A 271 -17.76 -24.34 -1.70
C ALA A 271 -17.71 -25.30 -2.91
N ARG A 272 -16.59 -25.37 -3.62
CA ARG A 272 -16.38 -26.30 -4.74
C ARG A 272 -15.91 -27.69 -4.28
N LEU A 273 -15.33 -27.80 -3.09
CA LEU A 273 -14.68 -29.03 -2.63
C LEU A 273 -15.61 -29.97 -1.84
N ASP A 274 -16.70 -29.49 -1.24
CA ASP A 274 -17.61 -30.40 -0.52
C ASP A 274 -19.03 -29.80 -0.32
N PRO A 275 -20.08 -30.42 -0.89
CA PRO A 275 -21.48 -30.00 -0.71
C PRO A 275 -22.00 -30.24 0.72
N VAL A 276 -21.32 -31.05 1.53
CA VAL A 276 -21.74 -31.34 2.93
C VAL A 276 -21.29 -30.25 3.90
N GLN A 277 -20.30 -29.43 3.53
CA GLN A 277 -19.78 -28.36 4.38
C GLN A 277 -20.48 -26.99 4.22
N THR A 278 -21.53 -26.92 3.40
CA THR A 278 -22.25 -25.65 3.11
C THR A 278 -22.90 -24.98 4.33
N GLU A 279 -23.17 -25.71 5.41
CA GLU A 279 -23.74 -25.11 6.64
C GLU A 279 -22.70 -24.30 7.45
N ILE A 280 -21.46 -24.77 7.49
CA ILE A 280 -20.36 -24.07 8.16
C ILE A 280 -19.94 -22.87 7.30
N GLY A 281 -19.76 -23.05 6.01
CA GLY A 281 -19.47 -22.01 5.05
C GLY A 281 -20.52 -20.88 5.05
N ARG A 282 -21.81 -21.21 5.25
CA ARG A 282 -22.91 -20.24 5.29
C ARG A 282 -22.86 -19.29 6.49
N ARG A 283 -22.43 -19.74 7.66
CA ARG A 283 -22.22 -18.86 8.84
C ARG A 283 -21.07 -17.88 8.61
N TRP A 284 -20.02 -18.31 7.96
CA TRP A 284 -18.86 -17.48 7.63
C TRP A 284 -19.16 -16.42 6.57
N ILE A 285 -20.05 -16.72 5.61
CA ILE A 285 -20.53 -15.74 4.59
C ILE A 285 -21.15 -14.51 5.27
N TRP A 286 -21.96 -14.72 6.27
CA TRP A 286 -22.61 -13.60 6.95
C TRP A 286 -21.65 -12.76 7.79
N LEU A 287 -20.65 -13.39 8.41
CA LEU A 287 -19.61 -12.67 9.17
C LEU A 287 -18.74 -11.79 8.27
N VAL A 288 -18.33 -12.32 7.13
CA VAL A 288 -17.53 -11.58 6.14
C VAL A 288 -18.35 -10.46 5.49
N ALA A 289 -19.64 -10.71 5.17
CA ALA A 289 -20.52 -9.69 4.62
C ALA A 289 -20.77 -8.54 5.62
N ALA A 290 -20.98 -8.86 6.90
CA ALA A 290 -21.14 -7.86 7.96
C ALA A 290 -19.89 -6.99 8.11
N LEU A 291 -18.72 -7.58 8.03
CA LEU A 291 -17.45 -6.88 8.10
C LEU A 291 -17.21 -5.94 6.92
N ILE A 292 -17.58 -6.37 5.69
CA ILE A 292 -17.51 -5.53 4.48
C ILE A 292 -18.36 -4.29 4.66
N LEU A 293 -19.54 -4.45 5.24
CA LEU A 293 -20.46 -3.37 5.48
C LEU A 293 -19.91 -2.38 6.53
N VAL A 294 -19.31 -2.89 7.59
CA VAL A 294 -18.67 -2.06 8.65
C VAL A 294 -17.47 -1.29 8.09
N LEU A 295 -16.59 -1.93 7.31
CA LEU A 295 -15.45 -1.25 6.68
C LEU A 295 -15.90 -0.22 5.64
N GLY A 296 -16.93 -0.52 4.85
CA GLY A 296 -17.52 0.40 3.87
C GLY A 296 -18.11 1.65 4.53
N VAL A 297 -18.81 1.47 5.65
CA VAL A 297 -19.34 2.59 6.45
C VAL A 297 -18.22 3.42 7.08
N LEU A 298 -17.16 2.77 7.55
CA LEU A 298 -16.00 3.46 8.14
C LEU A 298 -15.24 4.31 7.11
N ILE A 299 -15.05 3.79 5.91
CA ILE A 299 -14.42 4.52 4.79
C ILE A 299 -15.31 5.69 4.34
N ALA A 300 -16.63 5.49 4.27
CA ALA A 300 -17.58 6.56 3.93
C ALA A 300 -17.60 7.68 4.99
N PHE A 301 -17.42 7.33 6.27
CA PHE A 301 -17.43 8.31 7.37
C PHE A 301 -16.12 9.11 7.46
N VAL A 302 -14.97 8.49 7.15
CA VAL A 302 -13.66 9.17 7.10
C VAL A 302 -13.53 10.05 5.84
N GLY A 303 -14.20 9.66 4.74
CA GLY A 303 -14.19 10.45 3.49
C GLY A 303 -15.14 11.66 3.49
N TYR A 304 -16.03 11.78 4.48
CA TYR A 304 -17.03 12.86 4.57
C TYR A 304 -16.67 13.89 5.67
N SER A 305 -15.47 14.45 5.62
CA SER A 305 -15.18 15.72 6.29
C SER A 305 -15.28 16.82 5.23
N PRO A 306 -16.31 17.68 5.31
CA PRO A 306 -16.36 18.87 4.46
C PRO A 306 -15.23 19.83 4.85
N PRO A 307 -14.79 20.69 3.90
CA PRO A 307 -13.67 21.62 4.05
C PRO A 307 -13.86 22.62 5.17
#